data_867bec00db409e84d799b2070981f1f2
#
_entry.id   867bec00db409e84d799b2070981f1f2
#
_cell.length_a   1.000
_cell.length_b   1.000
_cell.length_c   1.000
_cell.angle_alpha   90.00
_cell.angle_beta   90.00
_cell.angle_gamma   90.00
#
_symmetry.space_group_name_H-M   'P 1'
#
loop_
_entity.id
_entity.type
_entity.pdbx_description
1 polymer ?
#
loop_
_entity_poly.entity_id
_entity_poly.type
_entity_poly.pdbx_seq_one_letter_code
_entity_poly.pdbx_strand_id
1 'polypeptide(L)'
;KGLKSINSSEYPANLIKDMIKKDISLISMHTNYDKVVLNKFVLSEVLGYKNYEQDGEFVFKFEVNKSFEEFVTDIKSKLNLTTIRVVKGCDFIKTAALCTGSGSELIGSFKVDCFLSGDFKYHTALQSYENSLSLIDINHFESERYFGESLALNLQKFKVFATITNSINPFEYR
;
A
#
# COMPACT_ATOMS: atom_id res chain seq x y z
N LYS A 1 -4.09 8.59 -16.81
CA LYS A 1 -4.64 9.25 -18.02
C LYS A 1 -3.87 8.75 -19.23
N GLY A 2 -4.56 8.21 -20.25
CA GLY A 2 -3.93 7.79 -21.50
C GLY A 2 -3.19 8.95 -22.19
N LEU A 3 -2.05 8.66 -22.79
CA LEU A 3 -1.28 9.63 -23.58
C LEU A 3 -2.04 9.95 -24.86
N LYS A 4 -2.32 11.23 -25.11
CA LYS A 4 -3.04 11.68 -26.31
C LYS A 4 -2.09 12.19 -27.39
N SER A 5 -0.92 12.67 -27.01
CA SER A 5 0.08 13.27 -27.91
C SER A 5 1.46 13.27 -27.26
N ILE A 6 2.50 13.14 -28.06
CA ILE A 6 3.91 13.27 -27.65
C ILE A 6 4.54 14.58 -28.10
N ASN A 7 3.76 15.50 -28.62
CA ASN A 7 4.26 16.77 -29.15
C ASN A 7 4.61 17.81 -28.08
N SER A 8 4.03 17.66 -26.89
CA SER A 8 4.30 18.55 -25.76
C SER A 8 5.72 18.36 -25.19
N SER A 9 6.27 19.42 -24.60
CA SER A 9 7.47 19.34 -23.75
C SER A 9 7.14 19.06 -22.28
N GLU A 10 5.85 18.97 -21.93
CA GLU A 10 5.37 18.70 -20.60
C GLU A 10 5.37 17.21 -20.27
N TYR A 11 5.34 16.91 -18.97
CA TYR A 11 5.18 15.53 -18.47
C TYR A 11 3.75 15.02 -18.79
N PRO A 12 3.58 13.77 -19.24
CA PRO A 12 4.62 12.73 -19.46
C PRO A 12 5.22 12.67 -20.88
N ALA A 13 4.81 13.55 -21.80
CA ALA A 13 5.21 13.47 -23.20
C ALA A 13 6.73 13.64 -23.39
N ASN A 14 7.38 14.51 -22.63
CA ASN A 14 8.84 14.69 -22.65
C ASN A 14 9.58 13.40 -22.23
N LEU A 15 9.12 12.74 -21.18
CA LEU A 15 9.71 11.47 -20.73
C LEU A 15 9.62 10.39 -21.80
N ILE A 16 8.46 10.27 -22.45
CA ILE A 16 8.23 9.28 -23.50
C ILE A 16 9.12 9.55 -24.72
N LYS A 17 9.32 10.83 -25.09
CA LYS A 17 10.28 11.19 -26.16
C LYS A 17 11.70 10.72 -25.84
N ASP A 18 12.14 10.90 -24.59
CA ASP A 18 13.47 10.48 -24.16
C ASP A 18 13.60 8.95 -24.15
N MET A 19 12.56 8.25 -23.72
CA MET A 19 12.52 6.79 -23.78
C MET A 19 12.62 6.27 -25.22
N ILE A 20 11.85 6.84 -26.14
CA ILE A 20 11.92 6.49 -27.58
C ILE A 20 13.32 6.73 -28.13
N LYS A 21 13.93 7.91 -27.87
CA LYS A 21 15.27 8.24 -28.35
C LYS A 21 16.36 7.32 -27.80
N LYS A 22 16.18 6.78 -26.59
CA LYS A 22 17.14 5.92 -25.89
C LYS A 22 16.83 4.44 -26.03
N ASP A 23 15.82 4.08 -26.81
CA ASP A 23 15.35 2.69 -27.00
C ASP A 23 15.01 1.99 -25.65
N ILE A 24 14.32 2.72 -24.76
CA ILE A 24 13.92 2.23 -23.43
C ILE A 24 12.48 1.74 -23.49
N SER A 25 12.28 0.47 -23.15
CA SER A 25 10.94 -0.11 -22.96
C SER A 25 10.40 0.19 -21.57
N LEU A 26 9.09 0.44 -21.45
CA LEU A 26 8.40 0.62 -20.19
C LEU A 26 7.48 -0.57 -19.91
N ILE A 27 7.66 -1.19 -18.75
CA ILE A 27 6.73 -2.18 -18.21
C ILE A 27 6.09 -1.56 -16.97
N SER A 28 4.78 -1.30 -17.03
CA SER A 28 4.02 -0.81 -15.88
C SER A 28 3.33 -2.00 -15.19
N MET A 29 3.86 -2.39 -14.05
CA MET A 29 3.19 -3.33 -13.15
C MET A 29 2.30 -2.52 -12.20
N HIS A 30 1.06 -2.95 -12.07
CA HIS A 30 0.04 -2.23 -11.30
C HIS A 30 -0.74 -3.22 -10.43
N THR A 31 -2.02 -3.05 -10.30
CA THR A 31 -2.97 -3.83 -9.48
C THR A 31 -2.75 -5.36 -9.51
N ASN A 32 -2.26 -5.91 -10.61
CA ASN A 32 -1.91 -7.34 -10.70
C ASN A 32 -0.75 -7.71 -9.78
N TYR A 33 0.22 -6.81 -9.57
CA TYR A 33 1.35 -7.04 -8.67
C TYR A 33 0.93 -6.89 -7.21
N ASP A 34 0.13 -5.89 -6.90
CA ASP A 34 -0.41 -5.66 -5.54
C ASP A 34 -1.20 -6.86 -5.05
N LYS A 35 -2.09 -7.38 -5.90
CA LYS A 35 -2.92 -8.55 -5.64
C LYS A 35 -2.12 -9.82 -5.33
N VAL A 36 -1.02 -10.05 -6.04
CA VAL A 36 -0.30 -11.33 -5.99
C VAL A 36 0.90 -11.29 -5.06
N VAL A 37 1.61 -10.16 -5.00
CA VAL A 37 2.93 -10.05 -4.37
C VAL A 37 2.99 -8.98 -3.30
N LEU A 38 2.69 -7.71 -3.63
CA LEU A 38 3.04 -6.58 -2.76
C LEU A 38 2.34 -6.62 -1.41
N ASN A 39 1.03 -6.86 -1.38
CA ASN A 39 0.28 -6.97 -0.12
C ASN A 39 0.87 -8.06 0.80
N LYS A 40 1.19 -9.22 0.23
CA LYS A 40 1.79 -10.34 0.97
C LYS A 40 3.17 -9.97 1.51
N PHE A 41 3.98 -9.32 0.67
CA PHE A 41 5.32 -8.90 1.04
C PHE A 41 5.28 -7.90 2.20
N VAL A 42 4.45 -6.87 2.10
CA VAL A 42 4.30 -5.88 3.17
C VAL A 42 3.80 -6.54 4.45
N LEU A 43 2.81 -7.42 4.36
CA LEU A 43 2.25 -8.08 5.53
C LEU A 43 3.25 -9.02 6.20
N SER A 44 3.94 -9.89 5.45
CA SER A 44 4.82 -10.92 6.01
C SER A 44 6.22 -10.41 6.33
N GLU A 45 6.86 -9.67 5.41
CA GLU A 45 8.26 -9.29 5.55
C GLU A 45 8.44 -7.96 6.27
N VAL A 46 7.52 -6.99 6.07
CA VAL A 46 7.62 -5.68 6.70
C VAL A 46 6.90 -5.66 8.05
N LEU A 47 5.63 -6.09 8.08
CA LEU A 47 4.82 -6.07 9.29
C LEU A 47 4.99 -7.32 10.17
N GLY A 48 5.58 -8.40 9.63
CA GLY A 48 5.90 -9.61 10.39
C GLY A 48 4.71 -10.53 10.66
N TYR A 49 3.57 -10.34 10.00
CA TYR A 49 2.40 -11.20 10.12
C TYR A 49 2.43 -12.28 9.05
N LYS A 50 2.97 -13.47 9.38
CA LYS A 50 3.16 -14.59 8.43
C LYS A 50 1.93 -15.48 8.25
N ASN A 51 1.01 -15.46 9.22
CA ASN A 51 -0.24 -16.21 9.17
C ASN A 51 -1.35 -15.25 8.74
N TYR A 52 -1.82 -15.37 7.52
CA TYR A 52 -2.87 -14.53 6.95
C TYR A 52 -3.75 -15.32 5.98
N GLU A 53 -4.95 -14.83 5.77
CA GLU A 53 -5.92 -15.32 4.80
C GLU A 53 -6.18 -14.24 3.75
N GLN A 54 -6.20 -14.62 2.48
CA GLN A 54 -6.61 -13.71 1.40
C GLN A 54 -8.12 -13.76 1.26
N ASP A 55 -8.78 -12.60 1.41
CA ASP A 55 -10.21 -12.41 1.25
C ASP A 55 -10.48 -11.55 0.01
N GLY A 56 -11.02 -12.18 -1.03
CA GLY A 56 -11.11 -11.55 -2.35
C GLY A 56 -9.75 -11.36 -3.03
N GLU A 57 -9.62 -10.27 -3.79
CA GLU A 57 -8.42 -10.06 -4.61
C GLU A 57 -7.32 -9.28 -3.90
N PHE A 58 -7.67 -8.34 -3.01
CA PHE A 58 -6.74 -7.33 -2.48
C PHE A 58 -6.64 -7.28 -0.97
N VAL A 59 -7.54 -7.94 -0.26
CA VAL A 59 -7.63 -7.90 1.19
C VAL A 59 -6.91 -9.09 1.80
N PHE A 60 -6.04 -8.83 2.76
CA PHE A 60 -5.31 -9.85 3.49
C PHE A 60 -5.63 -9.72 4.98
N LYS A 61 -6.35 -10.69 5.54
CA LYS A 61 -6.77 -10.74 6.94
C LYS A 61 -5.75 -11.49 7.79
N PHE A 62 -5.52 -11.02 9.02
CA PHE A 62 -4.58 -11.60 9.94
C PHE A 62 -4.99 -11.35 11.40
N GLU A 63 -4.49 -12.18 12.32
CA GLU A 63 -4.71 -12.02 13.75
C GLU A 63 -3.72 -11.02 14.34
N VAL A 64 -4.19 -10.19 15.27
CA VAL A 64 -3.43 -9.14 15.95
C VAL A 64 -3.35 -9.38 17.46
N ASN A 65 -4.48 -9.46 18.13
CA ASN A 65 -4.62 -9.67 19.59
C ASN A 65 -3.86 -8.64 20.43
N LYS A 66 -4.08 -7.35 20.15
CA LYS A 66 -3.47 -6.20 20.85
C LYS A 66 -4.50 -5.13 21.16
N SER A 67 -4.20 -4.25 22.13
CA SER A 67 -4.94 -3.01 22.24
C SER A 67 -4.76 -2.14 20.99
N PHE A 68 -5.72 -1.27 20.70
CA PHE A 68 -5.64 -0.38 19.55
C PHE A 68 -4.36 0.47 19.55
N GLU A 69 -3.99 1.03 20.71
CA GLU A 69 -2.82 1.90 20.85
C GLU A 69 -1.50 1.14 20.64
N GLU A 70 -1.39 -0.08 21.16
CA GLU A 70 -0.23 -0.94 20.91
C GLU A 70 -0.11 -1.30 19.44
N PHE A 71 -1.24 -1.60 18.78
CA PHE A 71 -1.25 -1.94 17.37
C PHE A 71 -0.85 -0.75 16.50
N VAL A 72 -1.40 0.44 16.75
CA VAL A 72 -1.02 1.68 16.04
C VAL A 72 0.49 1.96 16.20
N THR A 73 1.01 1.81 17.42
CA THR A 73 2.44 2.02 17.70
C THR A 73 3.31 1.01 16.96
N ASP A 74 2.92 -0.26 16.94
CA ASP A 74 3.61 -1.34 16.22
C ASP A 74 3.66 -1.05 14.70
N ILE A 75 2.51 -0.74 14.09
CA ILE A 75 2.42 -0.41 12.66
C ILE A 75 3.24 0.83 12.31
N LYS A 76 3.11 1.90 13.11
CA LYS A 76 3.87 3.13 12.92
C LYS A 76 5.37 2.88 12.93
N SER A 77 5.85 2.08 13.87
CA SER A 77 7.26 1.72 14.01
C SER A 77 7.75 0.86 12.83
N LYS A 78 7.03 -0.19 12.47
CA LYS A 78 7.42 -1.13 11.41
C LYS A 78 7.46 -0.48 10.02
N LEU A 79 6.54 0.44 9.76
CA LEU A 79 6.51 1.21 8.52
C LEU A 79 7.38 2.48 8.58
N ASN A 80 8.05 2.76 9.71
CA ASN A 80 8.84 3.97 9.92
C ASN A 80 8.09 5.24 9.53
N LEU A 81 6.84 5.38 10.03
CA LEU A 81 5.99 6.54 9.76
C LEU A 81 6.29 7.66 10.75
N THR A 82 6.44 8.89 10.27
CA THR A 82 6.57 10.08 11.13
C THR A 82 5.23 10.44 11.76
N THR A 83 4.17 10.41 10.97
CA THR A 83 2.80 10.67 11.38
C THR A 83 1.89 9.54 10.92
N ILE A 84 0.78 9.33 11.60
CA ILE A 84 -0.23 8.34 11.25
C ILE A 84 -1.63 8.91 11.55
N ARG A 85 -2.56 8.75 10.61
CA ARG A 85 -3.97 9.08 10.83
C ARG A 85 -4.72 7.81 11.21
N VAL A 86 -5.57 7.90 12.21
CA VAL A 86 -6.31 6.74 12.69
C VAL A 86 -7.77 7.07 12.95
N VAL A 87 -8.62 6.05 12.87
CA VAL A 87 -9.99 6.04 13.40
C VAL A 87 -10.07 4.93 14.42
N LYS A 88 -10.43 5.27 15.66
CA LYS A 88 -10.58 4.30 16.72
C LYS A 88 -12.04 3.87 16.81
N GLY A 89 -12.37 2.71 16.25
CA GLY A 89 -13.69 2.10 16.31
C GLY A 89 -13.88 1.18 17.53
N CYS A 90 -12.76 0.59 18.02
CA CYS A 90 -12.78 -0.29 19.20
C CYS A 90 -11.45 -0.20 19.97
N ASP A 91 -11.46 -0.66 21.25
CA ASP A 91 -10.29 -0.60 22.12
C ASP A 91 -9.30 -1.75 21.94
N PHE A 92 -9.77 -2.89 21.44
CA PHE A 92 -8.97 -4.09 21.26
C PHE A 92 -9.15 -4.65 19.86
N ILE A 93 -8.04 -4.97 19.21
CA ILE A 93 -7.99 -5.49 17.84
C ILE A 93 -7.65 -6.98 17.93
N LYS A 94 -8.61 -7.84 17.62
CA LYS A 94 -8.39 -9.29 17.45
C LYS A 94 -7.91 -9.59 16.06
N THR A 95 -8.58 -8.99 15.06
CA THR A 95 -8.33 -9.22 13.64
C THR A 95 -8.14 -7.92 12.91
N ALA A 96 -7.24 -7.92 11.96
CA ALA A 96 -7.04 -6.80 11.05
C ALA A 96 -6.98 -7.26 9.60
N ALA A 97 -7.11 -6.32 8.69
CA ALA A 97 -6.92 -6.52 7.26
C ALA A 97 -5.98 -5.47 6.69
N LEU A 98 -5.24 -5.85 5.64
CA LEU A 98 -4.35 -4.96 4.89
C LEU A 98 -4.74 -4.92 3.42
N CYS A 99 -4.70 -3.70 2.85
CA CYS A 99 -4.60 -3.45 1.42
C CYS A 99 -3.62 -2.28 1.21
N THR A 100 -2.52 -2.50 0.50
CA THR A 100 -1.57 -1.43 0.14
C THR A 100 -2.21 -0.44 -0.84
N GLY A 101 -1.71 0.79 -0.89
CA GLY A 101 -2.28 1.85 -1.72
C GLY A 101 -3.64 2.31 -1.22
N SER A 102 -4.62 2.50 -2.10
CA SER A 102 -5.95 3.01 -1.78
C SER A 102 -7.00 1.90 -1.76
N GLY A 103 -7.37 1.44 -0.56
CA GLY A 103 -8.33 0.35 -0.34
C GLY A 103 -9.71 0.79 0.18
N SER A 104 -10.02 2.08 0.22
CA SER A 104 -11.26 2.60 0.81
C SER A 104 -12.55 1.95 0.26
N GLU A 105 -12.56 1.60 -1.03
CA GLU A 105 -13.72 1.00 -1.72
C GLU A 105 -13.97 -0.46 -1.32
N LEU A 106 -12.99 -1.10 -0.65
CA LEU A 106 -13.10 -2.48 -0.19
C LEU A 106 -13.83 -2.60 1.16
N ILE A 107 -14.01 -1.48 1.88
CA ILE A 107 -14.71 -1.47 3.17
C ILE A 107 -16.15 -1.95 2.96
N GLY A 108 -16.56 -2.94 3.78
CA GLY A 108 -17.88 -3.59 3.69
C GLY A 108 -17.85 -4.93 2.95
N SER A 109 -16.78 -5.25 2.18
CA SER A 109 -16.62 -6.56 1.56
C SER A 109 -16.02 -7.63 2.48
N PHE A 110 -15.49 -7.23 3.64
CA PHE A 110 -14.87 -8.10 4.64
C PHE A 110 -15.27 -7.68 6.06
N LYS A 111 -14.97 -8.51 7.06
CA LYS A 111 -15.21 -8.21 8.48
C LYS A 111 -13.93 -8.40 9.28
N VAL A 112 -13.50 -7.34 9.95
CA VAL A 112 -12.35 -7.27 10.88
C VAL A 112 -12.56 -6.13 11.87
N ASP A 113 -11.73 -6.07 12.90
CA ASP A 113 -11.77 -4.97 13.89
C ASP A 113 -11.01 -3.73 13.42
N CYS A 114 -9.98 -3.93 12.54
CA CYS A 114 -9.16 -2.84 12.04
C CYS A 114 -8.78 -3.05 10.57
N PHE A 115 -8.82 -1.98 9.78
CA PHE A 115 -8.37 -2.01 8.38
C PHE A 115 -7.21 -1.04 8.16
N LEU A 116 -6.13 -1.56 7.55
CA LEU A 116 -4.92 -0.83 7.19
C LEU A 116 -4.92 -0.57 5.69
N SER A 117 -4.88 0.69 5.28
CA SER A 117 -4.77 1.09 3.87
C SER A 117 -4.34 2.55 3.78
N GLY A 118 -4.19 3.10 2.59
CA GLY A 118 -3.95 4.52 2.37
C GLY A 118 -5.17 5.27 1.85
N ASP A 119 -5.03 6.61 1.79
CA ASP A 119 -5.96 7.52 1.13
C ASP A 119 -7.40 7.52 1.69
N PHE A 120 -7.59 7.28 2.98
CA PHE A 120 -8.91 7.35 3.59
C PHE A 120 -9.48 8.77 3.56
N LYS A 121 -10.69 8.90 3.00
CA LYS A 121 -11.44 10.16 2.96
C LYS A 121 -12.25 10.36 4.23
N TYR A 122 -12.62 11.62 4.53
CA TYR A 122 -13.40 11.97 5.72
C TYR A 122 -14.68 11.13 5.87
N HIS A 123 -15.50 11.02 4.83
CA HIS A 123 -16.75 10.28 4.91
C HIS A 123 -16.53 8.77 5.14
N THR A 124 -15.48 8.20 4.58
CA THR A 124 -15.07 6.82 4.85
C THR A 124 -14.69 6.64 6.32
N ALA A 125 -13.91 7.58 6.86
CA ALA A 125 -13.50 7.56 8.27
C ALA A 125 -14.72 7.68 9.21
N LEU A 126 -15.65 8.60 8.93
CA LEU A 126 -16.87 8.78 9.71
C LEU A 126 -17.74 7.51 9.70
N GLN A 127 -18.00 6.94 8.53
CA GLN A 127 -18.77 5.71 8.40
C GLN A 127 -18.12 4.53 9.12
N SER A 128 -16.80 4.42 9.06
CA SER A 128 -16.08 3.35 9.75
C SER A 128 -16.18 3.51 11.28
N TYR A 129 -16.07 4.73 11.78
CA TYR A 129 -16.26 5.04 13.19
C TYR A 129 -17.65 4.63 13.69
N GLU A 130 -18.71 5.02 12.97
CA GLU A 130 -20.10 4.67 13.30
C GLU A 130 -20.35 3.15 13.27
N ASN A 131 -19.61 2.41 12.44
CA ASN A 131 -19.68 0.95 12.34
C ASN A 131 -18.70 0.22 13.26
N SER A 132 -18.04 0.92 14.21
CA SER A 132 -17.04 0.35 15.11
C SER A 132 -15.85 -0.33 14.40
N LEU A 133 -15.57 0.05 13.15
CA LEU A 133 -14.39 -0.38 12.40
C LEU A 133 -13.25 0.61 12.65
N SER A 134 -12.16 0.13 13.21
CA SER A 134 -10.94 0.93 13.33
C SER A 134 -10.24 1.06 11.97
N LEU A 135 -9.64 2.22 11.69
CA LEU A 135 -8.81 2.44 10.52
C LEU A 135 -7.41 2.90 10.94
N ILE A 136 -6.41 2.41 10.23
CA ILE A 136 -5.04 2.91 10.29
C ILE A 136 -4.64 3.34 8.87
N ASP A 137 -4.49 4.64 8.66
CA ASP A 137 -4.03 5.19 7.38
C ASP A 137 -2.51 5.10 7.31
N ILE A 138 -2.05 4.04 6.65
CA ILE A 138 -0.62 3.75 6.47
C ILE A 138 0.00 4.52 5.31
N ASN A 139 -0.74 5.47 4.72
CA ASN A 139 -0.45 6.26 3.55
C ASN A 139 -0.22 5.43 2.27
N HIS A 140 -0.46 6.03 1.13
CA HIS A 140 -0.32 5.37 -0.17
C HIS A 140 1.15 5.03 -0.46
N PHE A 141 1.99 6.06 -0.50
CA PHE A 141 3.41 5.91 -0.82
C PHE A 141 4.14 4.97 0.16
N GLU A 142 3.93 5.14 1.46
CA GLU A 142 4.60 4.38 2.50
C GLU A 142 4.22 2.90 2.47
N SER A 143 3.01 2.57 2.04
CA SER A 143 2.56 1.18 1.87
C SER A 143 3.09 0.54 0.59
N GLU A 144 3.34 1.32 -0.47
CA GLU A 144 3.79 0.81 -1.78
C GLU A 144 5.29 0.97 -2.05
N ARG A 145 6.04 1.71 -1.24
CA ARG A 145 7.49 1.93 -1.46
C ARG A 145 8.33 0.66 -1.50
N TYR A 146 7.80 -0.43 -0.98
CA TYR A 146 8.43 -1.76 -0.98
C TYR A 146 8.33 -2.49 -2.33
N PHE A 147 7.64 -1.89 -3.31
CA PHE A 147 7.48 -2.46 -4.66
C PHE A 147 8.82 -2.82 -5.31
N GLY A 148 9.78 -1.88 -5.32
CA GLY A 148 11.10 -2.10 -5.94
C GLY A 148 11.86 -3.25 -5.30
N GLU A 149 11.89 -3.33 -3.97
CA GLU A 149 12.56 -4.39 -3.22
C GLU A 149 11.90 -5.75 -3.49
N SER A 150 10.58 -5.84 -3.34
CA SER A 150 9.84 -7.08 -3.56
C SER A 150 9.97 -7.59 -4.99
N LEU A 151 9.98 -6.68 -5.98
CA LEU A 151 10.17 -7.03 -7.39
C LEU A 151 11.59 -7.51 -7.66
N ALA A 152 12.61 -6.83 -7.15
CA ALA A 152 14.01 -7.23 -7.31
C ALA A 152 14.26 -8.64 -6.76
N LEU A 153 13.74 -8.96 -5.56
CA LEU A 153 13.82 -10.28 -4.97
C LEU A 153 13.15 -11.36 -5.85
N ASN A 154 12.04 -11.05 -6.48
CA ASN A 154 11.38 -11.98 -7.40
C ASN A 154 12.15 -12.16 -8.71
N LEU A 155 12.72 -11.08 -9.26
CA LEU A 155 13.51 -11.13 -10.50
C LEU A 155 14.81 -11.92 -10.35
N GLN A 156 15.42 -11.92 -9.16
CA GLN A 156 16.61 -12.74 -8.84
C GLN A 156 16.36 -14.23 -9.09
N LYS A 157 15.16 -14.74 -8.87
CA LYS A 157 14.78 -16.14 -9.14
C LYS A 157 14.93 -16.50 -10.62
N PHE A 158 14.83 -15.52 -11.49
CA PHE A 158 14.99 -15.66 -12.94
C PHE A 158 16.36 -15.20 -13.46
N LYS A 159 17.31 -14.91 -12.55
CA LYS A 159 18.65 -14.39 -12.87
C LYS A 159 18.62 -13.06 -13.63
N VAL A 160 17.58 -12.25 -13.41
CA VAL A 160 17.45 -10.90 -13.97
C VAL A 160 18.02 -9.91 -12.97
N PHE A 161 18.96 -9.08 -13.41
CA PHE A 161 19.52 -8.00 -12.62
C PHE A 161 18.62 -6.77 -12.70
N ALA A 162 18.33 -6.17 -11.55
CA ALA A 162 17.53 -4.96 -11.46
C ALA A 162 18.25 -3.91 -10.61
N THR A 163 18.15 -2.66 -11.02
CA THR A 163 18.57 -1.50 -10.22
C THR A 163 17.32 -0.83 -9.67
N ILE A 164 17.25 -0.70 -8.34
CA ILE A 164 16.16 0.00 -7.69
C ILE A 164 16.53 1.48 -7.64
N THR A 165 15.66 2.34 -8.18
CA THR A 165 15.80 3.79 -8.04
C THR A 165 15.00 4.26 -6.83
N ASN A 166 15.52 5.25 -6.11
CA ASN A 166 14.83 5.84 -4.96
C ASN A 166 13.63 6.67 -5.44
N SER A 167 12.44 6.28 -5.00
CA SER A 167 11.24 7.10 -5.13
C SER A 167 11.14 8.03 -3.93
N ILE A 168 10.64 9.24 -4.15
CA ILE A 168 10.45 10.25 -3.11
C ILE A 168 8.95 10.49 -2.98
N ASN A 169 8.44 10.48 -1.74
CA ASN A 169 7.07 10.92 -1.49
C ASN A 169 6.98 12.42 -1.81
N PRO A 170 6.07 12.85 -2.70
CA PRO A 170 5.89 14.28 -3.00
C PRO A 170 5.24 15.06 -1.84
N PHE A 171 4.64 14.37 -0.86
CA PHE A 171 4.07 14.99 0.33
C PHE A 171 5.11 15.11 1.44
N GLU A 172 5.16 16.29 2.06
CA GLU A 172 5.92 16.53 3.29
C GLU A 172 4.95 16.64 4.47
N TYR A 173 5.25 15.95 5.56
CA TYR A 173 4.49 16.05 6.81
C TYR A 173 5.22 17.01 7.76
N ARG A 174 4.57 18.13 8.09
CA ARG A 174 5.11 19.20 8.95
C ARG A 174 4.32 19.34 10.24
#